data_e3dc644877c3cd30b059e3e9a7627d28
#
_entry.id   e3dc644877c3cd30b059e3e9a7627d28
#
_cell.length_a   1.000
_cell.length_b   1.000
_cell.length_c   1.000
_cell.angle_alpha   90.00
_cell.angle_beta   90.00
_cell.angle_gamma   90.00
#
_symmetry.space_group_name_H-M   'P 1'
#
loop_
_entity.id
_entity.type
_entity.pdbx_description
1 polymer ?
#
loop_
_entity_poly.entity_id
_entity_poly.type
_entity_poly.pdbx_seq_one_letter_code
_entity_poly.pdbx_strand_id
1 'polypeptide(L)'
;MLYRIGSRVVEPSWCGIGGHFEDHELNNPRICVLRELEEEIGLKDGSLKNLHLRYVTLRLKNGEIRQNYYYFADLKPDEEVTLISEEGKVEWIPFDKVLDRKMPLTAKFMLEHYMSIGKFTEELYSGITTETGMVFTELKEF
;
A
#
# COMPACT_ATOMS: atom_id res chain seq x y z
N MET A 1 0.06 -4.81 -8.49
CA MET A 1 -0.80 -3.63 -8.24
C MET A 1 -2.17 -3.84 -8.85
N LEU A 2 -3.18 -3.22 -8.28
CA LEU A 2 -4.56 -3.24 -8.74
C LEU A 2 -4.86 -1.96 -9.55
N TYR A 3 -5.41 -2.11 -10.76
CA TYR A 3 -6.00 -1.01 -11.53
C TYR A 3 -7.48 -0.89 -11.17
N ARG A 4 -7.80 0.02 -10.28
CA ARG A 4 -9.15 0.23 -9.74
C ARG A 4 -9.95 1.13 -10.67
N ILE A 5 -11.14 0.67 -11.09
CA ILE A 5 -12.01 1.35 -12.06
C ILE A 5 -13.27 1.92 -11.40
N GLY A 6 -13.71 1.40 -10.27
CA GLY A 6 -15.03 1.64 -9.69
C GLY A 6 -15.12 2.65 -8.54
N SER A 7 -14.07 3.38 -8.19
CA SER A 7 -14.11 4.30 -7.05
C SER A 7 -14.93 5.57 -7.35
N ARG A 8 -15.91 5.89 -6.49
CA ARG A 8 -16.67 7.17 -6.56
C ARG A 8 -15.82 8.41 -6.21
N VAL A 9 -14.62 8.23 -5.69
CA VAL A 9 -13.80 9.29 -5.09
C VAL A 9 -12.49 9.54 -5.84
N VAL A 10 -12.03 8.57 -6.63
CA VAL A 10 -10.73 8.63 -7.32
C VAL A 10 -10.92 8.20 -8.77
N GLU A 11 -10.34 8.96 -9.71
CA GLU A 11 -10.24 8.53 -11.10
C GLU A 11 -9.53 7.16 -11.23
N PRO A 12 -9.83 6.40 -12.30
CA PRO A 12 -9.15 5.13 -12.53
C PRO A 12 -7.64 5.27 -12.41
N SER A 13 -7.05 4.48 -11.52
CA SER A 13 -5.63 4.58 -11.18
C SER A 13 -5.10 3.27 -10.60
N TRP A 14 -3.78 3.12 -10.66
CA TRP A 14 -3.08 2.01 -10.04
C TRP A 14 -2.92 2.26 -8.53
N CYS A 15 -3.18 1.26 -7.73
CA CYS A 15 -2.96 1.30 -6.28
C CYS A 15 -2.34 0.00 -5.78
N GLY A 16 -1.93 -0.02 -4.52
CA GLY A 16 -1.66 -1.26 -3.80
C GLY A 16 -2.94 -2.09 -3.65
N ILE A 17 -2.80 -3.36 -3.33
CA ILE A 17 -3.90 -4.18 -2.87
C ILE A 17 -4.28 -3.71 -1.47
N GLY A 18 -5.58 -3.51 -1.20
CA GLY A 18 -6.03 -3.07 0.10
C GLY A 18 -7.24 -2.13 0.06
N GLY A 19 -7.85 -1.92 1.20
CA GLY A 19 -9.06 -1.12 1.37
C GLY A 19 -9.12 -0.39 2.70
N HIS A 20 -10.34 -0.20 3.17
CA HIS A 20 -10.62 0.51 4.42
C HIS A 20 -10.68 -0.47 5.58
N PHE A 21 -10.32 0.04 6.77
CA PHE A 21 -10.51 -0.71 8.02
C PHE A 21 -11.99 -0.98 8.29
N GLU A 22 -12.28 -2.16 8.77
CA GLU A 22 -13.49 -2.44 9.51
C GLU A 22 -13.34 -2.05 10.99
N ASP A 23 -14.45 -1.85 11.70
CA ASP A 23 -14.43 -1.34 13.09
C ASP A 23 -13.56 -2.18 14.03
N HIS A 24 -13.52 -3.49 13.83
CA HIS A 24 -12.74 -4.41 14.66
C HIS A 24 -11.24 -4.46 14.30
N GLU A 25 -10.83 -3.83 13.21
CA GLU A 25 -9.46 -3.82 12.69
C GLU A 25 -8.67 -2.58 13.09
N LEU A 26 -9.33 -1.54 13.63
CA LEU A 26 -8.75 -0.20 13.85
C LEU A 26 -7.43 -0.18 14.64
N ASN A 27 -7.25 -1.12 15.56
CA ASN A 27 -6.01 -1.25 16.34
C ASN A 27 -5.05 -2.32 15.80
N ASN A 28 -5.38 -2.95 14.69
CA ASN A 28 -4.55 -3.99 14.11
C ASN A 28 -4.53 -3.93 12.57
N PRO A 29 -3.74 -3.04 12.00
CA PRO A 29 -3.65 -2.86 10.55
C PRO A 29 -3.19 -4.12 9.79
N ARG A 30 -2.52 -5.05 10.47
CA ARG A 30 -2.12 -6.33 9.88
C ARG A 30 -3.34 -7.22 9.56
N ILE A 31 -4.36 -7.23 10.37
CA ILE A 31 -5.59 -7.99 10.09
C ILE A 31 -6.27 -7.43 8.85
N CYS A 32 -6.40 -6.12 8.74
CA CYS A 32 -6.98 -5.46 7.58
C CYS A 32 -6.24 -5.84 6.28
N VAL A 33 -4.93 -5.71 6.23
CA VAL A 33 -4.19 -6.04 5.00
C VAL A 33 -4.31 -7.50 4.61
N LEU A 34 -4.35 -8.43 5.57
CA LEU A 34 -4.53 -9.86 5.28
C LEU A 34 -5.92 -10.17 4.75
N ARG A 35 -6.98 -9.56 5.31
CA ARG A 35 -8.34 -9.70 4.78
C ARG A 35 -8.43 -9.19 3.35
N GLU A 36 -7.94 -7.99 3.08
CA GLU A 36 -7.96 -7.38 1.75
C GLU A 36 -7.17 -8.22 0.72
N LEU A 37 -6.01 -8.79 1.11
CA LEU A 37 -5.24 -9.68 0.24
C LEU A 37 -6.01 -10.96 -0.10
N GLU A 38 -6.74 -11.54 0.86
CA GLU A 38 -7.55 -12.73 0.61
C GLU A 38 -8.76 -12.39 -0.28
N GLU A 39 -9.46 -11.30 0.00
CA GLU A 39 -10.65 -10.87 -0.76
C GLU A 39 -10.32 -10.45 -2.20
N GLU A 40 -9.28 -9.65 -2.39
CA GLU A 40 -8.97 -9.10 -3.71
C GLU A 40 -8.16 -10.03 -4.62
N ILE A 41 -7.25 -10.84 -4.07
CA ILE A 41 -6.33 -11.65 -4.87
C ILE A 41 -6.13 -13.09 -4.38
N GLY A 42 -6.91 -13.53 -3.39
CA GLY A 42 -6.91 -14.91 -2.90
C GLY A 42 -5.69 -15.30 -2.04
N LEU A 43 -4.85 -14.34 -1.63
CA LEU A 43 -3.66 -14.62 -0.84
C LEU A 43 -3.95 -14.63 0.66
N LYS A 44 -3.46 -15.69 1.32
CA LYS A 44 -3.50 -15.83 2.79
C LYS A 44 -2.15 -15.52 3.41
N ASP A 45 -2.14 -15.29 4.73
CA ASP A 45 -0.90 -15.06 5.49
C ASP A 45 0.16 -16.15 5.25
N GLY A 46 -0.29 -17.42 5.15
CA GLY A 46 0.59 -18.55 4.83
C GLY A 46 1.31 -18.48 3.48
N SER A 47 0.79 -17.70 2.52
CA SER A 47 1.37 -17.52 1.19
C SER A 47 2.47 -16.46 1.12
N LEU A 48 2.65 -15.72 2.21
CA LEU A 48 3.56 -14.58 2.27
C LEU A 48 4.80 -14.88 3.11
N LYS A 49 5.89 -14.19 2.79
CA LYS A 49 7.10 -14.05 3.60
C LYS A 49 7.33 -12.57 3.90
N ASN A 50 7.92 -12.29 5.05
CA ASN A 50 8.38 -10.95 5.40
C ASN A 50 7.27 -9.87 5.32
N LEU A 51 6.01 -10.22 5.65
CA LEU A 51 4.94 -9.23 5.71
C LEU A 51 5.19 -8.31 6.90
N HIS A 52 5.57 -7.06 6.61
CA HIS A 52 5.83 -6.06 7.65
C HIS A 52 5.41 -4.67 7.21
N LEU A 53 5.01 -3.86 8.20
CA LEU A 53 4.65 -2.47 8.01
C LEU A 53 5.93 -1.66 7.73
N ARG A 54 5.93 -0.92 6.63
CA ARG A 54 7.08 -0.10 6.21
C ARG A 54 6.80 1.39 6.23
N TYR A 55 5.55 1.77 6.00
CA TYR A 55 5.17 3.18 5.99
C TYR A 55 3.82 3.41 6.65
N VAL A 56 3.74 4.51 7.38
CA VAL A 56 2.48 5.13 7.81
C VAL A 56 2.47 6.55 7.26
N THR A 57 1.46 6.91 6.46
CA THR A 57 1.40 8.24 5.85
C THR A 57 0.16 8.99 6.29
N LEU A 58 0.31 10.30 6.50
CA LEU A 58 -0.76 11.21 6.89
C LEU A 58 -0.97 12.27 5.81
N ARG A 59 -2.24 12.53 5.49
CA ARG A 59 -2.65 13.58 4.58
C ARG A 59 -3.89 14.29 5.09
N LEU A 60 -3.86 15.62 5.13
CA LEU A 60 -5.06 16.45 5.35
C LEU A 60 -5.69 16.78 3.99
N LYS A 61 -6.98 16.47 3.83
CA LYS A 61 -7.76 16.84 2.65
C LYS A 61 -9.21 17.14 3.06
N ASN A 62 -9.71 18.33 2.70
CA ASN A 62 -11.08 18.76 2.99
C ASN A 62 -11.44 18.68 4.50
N GLY A 63 -10.49 18.99 5.38
CA GLY A 63 -10.69 18.92 6.83
C GLY A 63 -10.57 17.50 7.42
N GLU A 64 -10.37 16.47 6.61
CA GLU A 64 -10.20 15.09 7.05
C GLU A 64 -8.73 14.67 7.04
N ILE A 65 -8.29 14.04 8.13
CA ILE A 65 -6.98 13.38 8.18
C ILE A 65 -7.16 11.97 7.65
N ARG A 66 -6.45 11.66 6.59
CA ARG A 66 -6.36 10.31 6.03
C ARG A 66 -5.02 9.70 6.41
N GLN A 67 -5.09 8.50 6.97
CA GLN A 67 -3.94 7.70 7.37
C GLN A 67 -3.90 6.43 6.53
N ASN A 68 -2.73 6.13 5.95
CA ASN A 68 -2.54 4.89 5.21
C ASN A 68 -1.37 4.11 5.81
N TYR A 69 -1.54 2.79 5.86
CA TYR A 69 -0.53 1.83 6.28
C TYR A 69 -0.07 1.05 5.06
N TYR A 70 1.23 1.04 4.78
CA TYR A 70 1.79 0.31 3.66
C TYR A 70 2.63 -0.84 4.16
N TYR A 71 2.17 -2.03 3.84
CA TYR A 71 2.86 -3.28 4.08
C TYR A 71 3.62 -3.72 2.84
N PHE A 72 4.76 -4.34 3.05
CA PHE A 72 5.52 -5.02 2.02
C PHE A 72 5.68 -6.47 2.41
N ALA A 73 5.67 -7.34 1.42
CA ALA A 73 5.85 -8.78 1.59
C ALA A 73 6.44 -9.39 0.33
N ASP A 74 7.04 -10.56 0.49
CA ASP A 74 7.42 -11.44 -0.63
C ASP A 74 6.37 -12.54 -0.77
N LEU A 75 6.02 -12.86 -2.02
CA LEU A 75 5.21 -14.04 -2.30
C LEU A 75 6.10 -15.28 -2.20
N LYS A 76 5.61 -16.35 -1.56
CA LYS A 76 6.31 -17.63 -1.54
C LYS A 76 6.38 -18.22 -2.95
N PRO A 77 7.44 -18.98 -3.28
CA PRO A 77 7.46 -19.78 -4.50
C PRO A 77 6.22 -20.67 -4.61
N ASP A 78 5.76 -20.87 -5.83
CA ASP A 78 4.60 -21.74 -6.17
C ASP A 78 3.22 -21.23 -5.69
N GLU A 79 3.15 -20.02 -5.13
CA GLU A 79 1.88 -19.37 -4.83
C GLU A 79 1.37 -18.59 -6.05
N GLU A 80 0.07 -18.70 -6.31
CA GLU A 80 -0.60 -18.00 -7.39
C GLU A 80 -1.48 -16.87 -6.86
N VAL A 81 -1.56 -15.78 -7.59
CA VAL A 81 -2.46 -14.66 -7.30
C VAL A 81 -3.58 -14.61 -8.33
N THR A 82 -4.78 -14.28 -7.87
CA THR A 82 -5.87 -13.96 -8.78
C THR A 82 -5.58 -12.63 -9.47
N LEU A 83 -5.54 -12.63 -10.81
CA LEU A 83 -5.26 -11.43 -11.61
C LEU A 83 -6.50 -10.61 -11.98
N ILE A 84 -7.67 -11.05 -11.52
CA ILE A 84 -8.94 -10.35 -11.72
C ILE A 84 -9.61 -10.26 -10.35
N SER A 85 -9.87 -9.04 -9.88
CA SER A 85 -10.67 -8.77 -8.71
C SER A 85 -11.98 -8.09 -9.10
N GLU A 86 -12.97 -8.09 -8.21
CA GLU A 86 -14.23 -7.34 -8.43
C GLU A 86 -14.00 -5.84 -8.54
N GLU A 87 -12.89 -5.33 -7.98
CA GLU A 87 -12.53 -3.92 -8.00
C GLU A 87 -11.72 -3.50 -9.23
N GLY A 88 -11.20 -4.46 -10.00
CA GLY A 88 -10.43 -4.15 -11.20
C GLY A 88 -9.44 -5.23 -11.63
N LYS A 89 -8.45 -4.82 -12.40
CA LYS A 89 -7.42 -5.69 -12.96
C LYS A 89 -6.16 -5.68 -12.09
N VAL A 90 -5.66 -6.85 -11.75
CA VAL A 90 -4.38 -7.02 -11.02
C VAL A 90 -3.27 -7.30 -12.00
N GLU A 91 -2.13 -6.62 -11.84
CA GLU A 91 -0.92 -6.87 -12.64
C GLU A 91 0.33 -6.88 -11.77
N TRP A 92 1.25 -7.77 -12.13
CA TRP A 92 2.64 -7.66 -11.72
C TRP A 92 3.31 -6.55 -12.51
N ILE A 93 3.87 -5.55 -11.83
CA ILE A 93 4.52 -4.40 -12.45
C ILE A 93 6.01 -4.43 -12.04
N PRO A 94 6.93 -4.45 -13.00
CA PRO A 94 8.35 -4.34 -12.68
C PRO A 94 8.66 -3.05 -11.90
N PHE A 95 9.61 -3.12 -10.97
CA PHE A 95 9.96 -1.98 -10.13
C PHE A 95 10.40 -0.74 -10.94
N ASP A 96 11.12 -0.94 -12.03
CA ASP A 96 11.56 0.13 -12.93
C ASP A 96 10.41 0.79 -13.72
N LYS A 97 9.20 0.22 -13.69
CA LYS A 97 8.00 0.69 -14.37
C LYS A 97 6.89 1.16 -13.44
N VAL A 98 7.05 0.96 -12.13
CA VAL A 98 5.96 1.23 -11.17
C VAL A 98 5.64 2.72 -11.07
N LEU A 99 6.66 3.58 -11.10
CA LEU A 99 6.49 5.04 -11.00
C LEU A 99 5.95 5.71 -12.27
N ASP A 100 5.97 5.01 -13.41
CA ASP A 100 5.36 5.46 -14.66
C ASP A 100 3.83 5.33 -14.64
N ARG A 101 3.28 4.64 -13.64
CA ARG A 101 1.85 4.38 -13.53
C ARG A 101 1.13 5.58 -12.88
N LYS A 102 -0.07 5.91 -13.41
CA LYS A 102 -0.96 6.88 -12.76
C LYS A 102 -1.45 6.30 -11.44
N MET A 103 -1.13 6.94 -10.33
CA MET A 103 -1.49 6.49 -8.99
C MET A 103 -1.76 7.69 -8.06
N PRO A 104 -2.43 7.47 -6.90
CA PRO A 104 -2.59 8.52 -5.90
C PRO A 104 -1.25 9.10 -5.45
N LEU A 105 -1.17 10.42 -5.26
CA LEU A 105 0.09 11.11 -4.94
C LEU A 105 0.78 10.57 -3.69
N THR A 106 0.03 10.23 -2.65
CA THR A 106 0.61 9.64 -1.43
C THR A 106 1.30 8.30 -1.68
N ALA A 107 0.69 7.45 -2.51
CA ALA A 107 1.30 6.18 -2.92
C ALA A 107 2.54 6.41 -3.79
N LYS A 108 2.49 7.39 -4.70
CA LYS A 108 3.62 7.73 -5.55
C LYS A 108 4.82 8.20 -4.74
N PHE A 109 4.64 9.19 -3.86
CA PHE A 109 5.72 9.69 -2.99
C PHE A 109 6.28 8.60 -2.07
N MET A 110 5.40 7.75 -1.51
CA MET A 110 5.85 6.62 -0.70
C MET A 110 6.71 5.65 -1.52
N LEU A 111 6.29 5.30 -2.73
CA LEU A 111 7.07 4.42 -3.62
C LEU A 111 8.39 5.06 -4.07
N GLU A 112 8.42 6.36 -4.37
CA GLU A 112 9.64 7.09 -4.70
C GLU A 112 10.65 7.02 -3.54
N HIS A 113 10.18 7.24 -2.30
CA HIS A 113 11.03 7.10 -1.11
C HIS A 113 11.47 5.63 -0.90
N TYR A 114 10.55 4.68 -1.07
CA TYR A 114 10.91 3.26 -0.96
C TYR A 114 11.98 2.86 -1.97
N MET A 115 11.85 3.27 -3.22
CA MET A 115 12.80 2.93 -4.28
C MET A 115 14.19 3.55 -4.07
N SER A 116 14.26 4.73 -3.47
CA SER A 116 15.52 5.46 -3.25
C SER A 116 16.17 5.18 -1.91
N ILE A 117 15.40 4.90 -0.87
CA ILE A 117 15.87 4.76 0.51
C ILE A 117 15.33 3.48 1.14
N GLY A 118 14.00 3.34 1.24
CA GLY A 118 13.36 2.33 2.05
C GLY A 118 13.75 0.88 1.72
N LYS A 119 13.95 0.55 0.46
CA LYS A 119 14.33 -0.82 0.04
C LYS A 119 15.72 -1.26 0.53
N PHE A 120 16.54 -0.33 0.99
CA PHE A 120 17.88 -0.61 1.51
C PHE A 120 17.94 -0.65 3.04
N THR A 121 16.81 -0.49 3.71
CA THR A 121 16.68 -0.50 5.17
C THR A 121 15.53 -1.42 5.59
N GLU A 122 15.45 -1.74 6.87
CA GLU A 122 14.29 -2.43 7.48
C GLU A 122 13.45 -1.47 8.34
N GLU A 123 13.76 -0.17 8.29
CA GLU A 123 13.12 0.84 9.14
C GLU A 123 11.64 1.08 8.76
N LEU A 124 10.85 1.44 9.76
CA LEU A 124 9.51 1.97 9.61
C LEU A 124 9.58 3.49 9.41
N TYR A 125 8.90 3.99 8.42
CA TYR A 125 8.85 5.43 8.12
C TYR A 125 7.45 6.01 8.34
N SER A 126 7.37 7.22 8.90
CA SER A 126 6.19 8.04 8.78
C SER A 126 6.37 9.08 7.67
N GLY A 127 5.32 9.30 6.88
CA GLY A 127 5.28 10.29 5.81
C GLY A 127 4.16 11.30 6.03
N ILE A 128 4.48 12.59 5.95
CA ILE A 128 3.50 13.67 6.09
C ILE A 128 3.44 14.44 4.79
N THR A 129 2.24 14.54 4.20
CA THR A 129 2.01 15.30 2.97
C THR A 129 2.13 16.79 3.24
N THR A 130 2.90 17.48 2.41
CA THR A 130 3.10 18.94 2.40
C THR A 130 2.57 19.54 1.10
N GLU A 131 2.65 20.84 0.94
CA GLU A 131 2.27 21.53 -0.30
C GLU A 131 3.12 21.10 -1.51
N THR A 132 4.38 20.74 -1.28
CA THR A 132 5.36 20.44 -2.35
C THR A 132 5.70 18.96 -2.49
N GLY A 133 5.13 18.09 -1.66
CA GLY A 133 5.45 16.67 -1.69
C GLY A 133 5.15 15.96 -0.38
N MET A 134 6.03 15.08 0.04
CA MET A 134 5.93 14.34 1.30
C MET A 134 7.28 14.33 2.02
N VAL A 135 7.25 14.60 3.32
CA VAL A 135 8.41 14.49 4.20
C VAL A 135 8.33 13.16 4.94
N PHE A 136 9.42 12.41 4.94
CA PHE A 136 9.55 11.14 5.63
C PHE A 136 10.51 11.23 6.80
N THR A 137 10.18 10.54 7.88
CA THR A 137 11.06 10.34 9.03
C THR A 137 10.98 8.92 9.53
N GLU A 138 12.10 8.39 10.03
CA GLU A 138 12.12 7.09 10.69
C GLU A 138 11.31 7.12 11.98
N LEU A 139 10.50 6.07 12.21
CA LEU A 139 9.87 5.81 13.48
C LEU A 139 10.73 4.84 14.27
N LYS A 140 11.32 5.32 15.35
CA LYS A 140 12.16 4.51 16.23
C LYS A 140 11.40 4.13 17.50
N GLU A 141 11.63 2.91 17.96
CA GLU A 141 11.16 2.51 19.29
C GLU A 141 11.98 3.24 20.36
N PHE A 142 11.31 3.55 21.47
CA PHE A 142 11.90 4.19 22.65
C PHE A 142 11.95 3.20 23.81
#